data_29958bb1a2527201c4f8cc24087e96e1
#
_entry.id   29958bb1a2527201c4f8cc24087e96e1
#
_cell.length_a   1.000
_cell.length_b   1.000
_cell.length_c   1.000
_cell.angle_alpha   90.00
_cell.angle_beta   90.00
_cell.angle_gamma   90.00
#
_symmetry.space_group_name_H-M   'P 1'
#
loop_
_entity.id
_entity.type
_entity.pdbx_description
1 polymer ?
#
loop_
_entity_poly.entity_id
_entity_poly.type
_entity_poly.pdbx_seq_one_letter_code
_entity_poly.pdbx_strand_id
1 'polypeptide(L)'
;MPPKRPDADRFAYADAARLLRETLDALLPPTRISVAEHAARHRWVRASSGAHLERYDHTTAPYLRGPMEALTEHGIETVAIVGPAASGKTAGPAESWLLQTVHADPADVLWFMHTSDAVEAYVKSRIEPMLEAHAKLIGDLRYGRDSVAMKRFRGGRVEFLPFTASSLINKHVQRIIADEYDAYDPALGDPIQLLNPRRQAAGADSRLLAISHPDLGVPITMPPERQRGIMRLYANSDRRTWWWPCPHCGAFSSPNPGTARRMLLDYPEDAPLDAVEQEARLLCPVNGCVIEDGHRHAMNVAGRWVCAGESIDEDGHVTGAPVFSRTAGFW
;
A
#
# COMPACT_ATOMS: atom_id res chain seq x y z
N MET A 1 -37.91 54.71 38.92
CA MET A 1 -37.61 53.77 37.83
C MET A 1 -36.71 52.66 38.37
N PRO A 2 -37.11 51.41 38.42
CA PRO A 2 -36.23 50.33 38.81
C PRO A 2 -35.19 50.08 37.73
N PRO A 3 -33.96 49.68 38.06
CA PRO A 3 -32.91 49.43 37.08
C PRO A 3 -33.32 48.25 36.19
N LYS A 4 -33.19 48.42 34.86
CA LYS A 4 -33.35 47.33 33.87
C LYS A 4 -32.36 46.18 34.20
N ARG A 5 -32.89 44.97 34.39
CA ARG A 5 -32.06 43.76 34.44
C ARG A 5 -31.25 43.65 33.17
N PRO A 6 -29.97 43.36 33.22
CA PRO A 6 -29.21 43.09 32.02
C PRO A 6 -29.79 41.87 31.30
N ASP A 7 -29.90 41.98 29.97
CA ASP A 7 -30.39 40.93 29.08
C ASP A 7 -29.71 39.59 29.42
N ALA A 8 -30.52 38.64 29.85
CA ALA A 8 -30.08 37.26 30.14
C ALA A 8 -29.64 36.50 28.85
N ASP A 9 -29.88 37.10 27.67
CA ASP A 9 -29.53 36.49 26.36
C ASP A 9 -28.11 36.78 25.88
N ARG A 10 -27.28 37.46 26.71
CA ARG A 10 -25.90 37.76 26.31
C ARG A 10 -24.89 36.64 26.54
N PHE A 11 -25.25 35.56 27.22
CA PHE A 11 -24.41 34.39 27.42
C PHE A 11 -25.15 33.17 26.86
N ALA A 12 -24.97 32.91 25.55
CA ALA A 12 -25.29 31.60 25.00
C ALA A 12 -24.35 30.57 25.65
N TYR A 13 -24.81 29.93 26.71
CA TYR A 13 -24.11 28.79 27.28
C TYR A 13 -24.09 27.70 26.23
N ALA A 14 -22.91 27.08 26.05
CA ALA A 14 -22.78 25.95 25.17
C ALA A 14 -23.76 24.85 25.61
N ASP A 15 -24.44 24.24 24.66
CA ASP A 15 -25.37 23.14 24.91
C ASP A 15 -24.62 21.99 25.58
N ALA A 16 -24.91 21.72 26.85
CA ALA A 16 -24.27 20.67 27.63
C ALA A 16 -24.42 19.28 27.01
N ALA A 17 -25.55 19.01 26.35
CA ALA A 17 -25.78 17.75 25.66
C ALA A 17 -24.94 17.61 24.38
N ARG A 18 -24.68 18.72 23.72
CA ARG A 18 -23.76 18.77 22.58
C ARG A 18 -22.31 18.56 23.03
N LEU A 19 -21.87 19.28 24.06
CA LEU A 19 -20.52 19.13 24.62
C LEU A 19 -20.25 17.72 25.14
N LEU A 20 -21.25 17.12 25.82
CA LEU A 20 -21.14 15.73 26.29
C LEU A 20 -21.01 14.75 25.12
N ARG A 21 -21.81 14.92 24.06
CA ARG A 21 -21.69 14.07 22.85
C ARG A 21 -20.33 14.22 22.19
N GLU A 22 -19.88 15.45 21.93
CA GLU A 22 -18.57 15.72 21.33
C GLU A 22 -17.43 15.17 22.19
N THR A 23 -17.56 15.20 23.51
CA THR A 23 -16.55 14.65 24.44
C THR A 23 -16.58 13.12 24.47
N LEU A 24 -17.78 12.50 24.45
CA LEU A 24 -17.93 11.06 24.40
C LEU A 24 -17.41 10.49 23.07
N ASP A 25 -17.72 11.15 21.97
CA ASP A 25 -17.19 10.78 20.65
C ASP A 25 -15.65 10.86 20.60
N ALA A 26 -15.05 11.85 21.28
CA ALA A 26 -13.60 11.97 21.39
C ALA A 26 -12.94 10.91 22.30
N LEU A 27 -13.73 10.31 23.21
CA LEU A 27 -13.27 9.21 24.09
C LEU A 27 -13.47 7.82 23.48
N LEU A 28 -14.27 7.70 22.43
CA LEU A 28 -14.40 6.44 21.71
C LEU A 28 -13.07 6.10 21.03
N PRO A 29 -12.59 4.85 21.16
CA PRO A 29 -11.41 4.45 20.42
C PRO A 29 -11.69 4.62 18.91
N PRO A 30 -10.72 5.11 18.11
CA PRO A 30 -10.91 5.27 16.69
C PRO A 30 -11.38 3.94 16.08
N THR A 31 -12.37 4.01 15.21
CA THR A 31 -12.86 2.83 14.49
C THR A 31 -11.70 2.23 13.73
N ARG A 32 -11.29 1.02 14.11
CA ARG A 32 -10.23 0.30 13.41
C ARG A 32 -10.73 -0.15 12.04
N ILE A 33 -10.66 0.74 11.08
CA ILE A 33 -10.98 0.47 9.68
C ILE A 33 -9.70 0.09 8.95
N SER A 34 -9.72 -0.99 8.17
CA SER A 34 -8.57 -1.36 7.35
C SER A 34 -8.29 -0.31 6.28
N VAL A 35 -7.04 -0.24 5.79
CA VAL A 35 -6.70 0.66 4.68
C VAL A 35 -7.55 0.35 3.44
N ALA A 36 -7.80 -0.94 3.16
CA ALA A 36 -8.64 -1.35 2.04
C ALA A 36 -10.09 -0.86 2.17
N GLU A 37 -10.69 -1.06 3.33
CA GLU A 37 -12.05 -0.61 3.60
C GLU A 37 -12.16 0.92 3.61
N HIS A 38 -11.18 1.60 4.20
CA HIS A 38 -11.11 3.06 4.18
C HIS A 38 -11.04 3.61 2.75
N ALA A 39 -10.20 3.01 1.91
CA ALA A 39 -10.08 3.42 0.51
C ALA A 39 -11.40 3.23 -0.26
N ALA A 40 -12.05 2.09 -0.11
CA ALA A 40 -13.35 1.82 -0.75
C ALA A 40 -14.44 2.82 -0.33
N ARG A 41 -14.42 3.26 0.92
CA ARG A 41 -15.43 4.20 1.45
C ARG A 41 -15.15 5.67 1.14
N HIS A 42 -13.90 6.08 1.15
CA HIS A 42 -13.54 7.49 1.24
C HIS A 42 -12.63 7.98 0.13
N ARG A 43 -11.90 7.09 -0.57
CA ARG A 43 -10.90 7.52 -1.53
C ARG A 43 -11.51 7.83 -2.89
N TRP A 44 -11.09 8.95 -3.45
CA TRP A 44 -11.31 9.35 -4.83
C TRP A 44 -10.00 9.30 -5.59
N VAL A 45 -10.03 8.78 -6.78
CA VAL A 45 -8.88 8.68 -7.69
C VAL A 45 -9.21 9.35 -9.01
N ARG A 46 -8.19 9.82 -9.71
CA ARG A 46 -8.40 10.34 -11.04
C ARG A 46 -8.71 9.19 -11.99
N ALA A 47 -9.81 9.31 -12.72
CA ALA A 47 -10.19 8.35 -13.75
C ALA A 47 -9.08 8.17 -14.79
N SER A 48 -9.00 7.01 -15.42
CA SER A 48 -8.02 6.73 -16.47
C SER A 48 -8.09 7.72 -17.65
N SER A 49 -9.27 8.27 -17.93
CA SER A 49 -9.46 9.36 -18.89
C SER A 49 -8.84 10.70 -18.47
N GLY A 50 -8.47 10.84 -17.18
CA GLY A 50 -7.97 12.09 -16.60
C GLY A 50 -9.02 13.19 -16.41
N ALA A 51 -10.24 13.01 -16.88
CA ALA A 51 -11.26 14.07 -16.96
C ALA A 51 -12.00 14.33 -15.63
N HIS A 52 -12.14 13.34 -14.77
CA HIS A 52 -12.91 13.46 -13.53
C HIS A 52 -12.33 12.57 -12.42
N LEU A 53 -12.85 12.76 -11.20
CA LEU A 53 -12.56 11.87 -10.07
C LEU A 53 -13.64 10.78 -10.00
N GLU A 54 -13.19 9.56 -9.71
CA GLU A 54 -14.05 8.41 -9.46
C GLU A 54 -13.73 7.78 -8.12
N ARG A 55 -14.63 7.00 -7.59
CA ARG A 55 -14.38 6.26 -6.35
C ARG A 55 -13.35 5.19 -6.58
N TYR A 56 -12.47 4.99 -5.58
CA TYR A 56 -11.52 3.89 -5.61
C TYR A 56 -12.28 2.56 -5.63
N ASP A 57 -11.98 1.76 -6.64
CA ASP A 57 -12.57 0.44 -6.84
C ASP A 57 -11.49 -0.64 -6.80
N HIS A 58 -11.62 -1.56 -5.84
CA HIS A 58 -10.71 -2.70 -5.72
C HIS A 58 -10.77 -3.65 -6.92
N THR A 59 -11.85 -3.65 -7.70
CA THR A 59 -11.96 -4.54 -8.89
C THR A 59 -11.01 -4.15 -10.01
N THR A 60 -10.53 -2.90 -10.04
CA THR A 60 -9.53 -2.44 -11.00
C THR A 60 -8.18 -3.13 -10.80
N ALA A 61 -7.76 -3.34 -9.54
CA ALA A 61 -6.51 -3.99 -9.17
C ALA A 61 -6.70 -4.82 -7.88
N PRO A 62 -7.41 -5.96 -7.97
CA PRO A 62 -7.83 -6.73 -6.79
C PRO A 62 -6.68 -7.24 -5.92
N TYR A 63 -5.54 -7.50 -6.54
CA TYR A 63 -4.31 -7.92 -5.85
C TYR A 63 -3.77 -6.87 -4.86
N LEU A 64 -4.13 -5.60 -5.00
CA LEU A 64 -3.70 -4.55 -4.07
C LEU A 64 -4.49 -4.55 -2.75
N ARG A 65 -5.64 -5.21 -2.72
CA ARG A 65 -6.46 -5.27 -1.51
C ARG A 65 -5.76 -5.97 -0.36
N GLY A 66 -5.13 -7.13 -0.61
CA GLY A 66 -4.40 -7.88 0.40
C GLY A 66 -3.27 -7.07 1.07
N PRO A 67 -2.36 -6.42 0.33
CA PRO A 67 -1.38 -5.50 0.90
C PRO A 67 -1.98 -4.38 1.75
N MET A 68 -3.12 -3.81 1.33
CA MET A 68 -3.81 -2.74 2.07
C MET A 68 -4.44 -3.25 3.38
N GLU A 69 -4.96 -4.47 3.40
CA GLU A 69 -5.47 -5.13 4.61
C GLU A 69 -4.33 -5.43 5.59
N ALA A 70 -3.20 -5.95 5.08
CA ALA A 70 -2.03 -6.29 5.90
C ALA A 70 -1.42 -5.09 6.64
N LEU A 71 -1.55 -3.87 6.12
CA LEU A 71 -1.07 -2.64 6.78
C LEU A 71 -1.75 -2.36 8.13
N THR A 72 -2.92 -2.93 8.37
CA THR A 72 -3.68 -2.79 9.63
C THR A 72 -3.91 -4.13 10.33
N GLU A 73 -3.37 -5.21 9.78
CA GLU A 73 -3.47 -6.54 10.35
C GLU A 73 -2.65 -6.65 11.65
N HIS A 74 -3.25 -7.25 12.69
CA HIS A 74 -2.56 -7.45 13.97
C HIS A 74 -1.40 -8.43 13.82
N GLY A 75 -0.25 -8.08 14.36
CA GLY A 75 0.96 -8.93 14.31
C GLY A 75 1.83 -8.71 13.08
N ILE A 76 1.35 -8.02 12.03
CA ILE A 76 2.17 -7.61 10.88
C ILE A 76 2.86 -6.28 11.21
N GLU A 77 4.16 -6.24 11.13
CA GLU A 77 4.98 -5.04 11.37
C GLU A 77 5.56 -4.46 10.07
N THR A 78 5.73 -5.30 9.06
CA THR A 78 6.26 -4.91 7.75
C THR A 78 5.41 -5.48 6.64
N VAL A 79 5.12 -4.66 5.63
CA VAL A 79 4.48 -5.08 4.38
C VAL A 79 5.48 -4.82 3.26
N ALA A 80 5.84 -5.86 2.51
CA ALA A 80 6.74 -5.78 1.38
C ALA A 80 5.97 -6.09 0.09
N ILE A 81 5.97 -5.17 -0.87
CA ILE A 81 5.27 -5.33 -2.14
C ILE A 81 6.29 -5.35 -3.28
N VAL A 82 6.40 -6.49 -3.92
CA VAL A 82 7.21 -6.71 -5.13
C VAL A 82 6.28 -6.67 -6.34
N GLY A 83 6.59 -5.87 -7.33
CA GLY A 83 5.77 -5.84 -8.54
C GLY A 83 6.36 -4.97 -9.64
N PRO A 84 5.92 -5.14 -10.88
CA PRO A 84 6.40 -4.36 -12.01
C PRO A 84 6.02 -2.88 -11.87
N ALA A 85 6.65 -2.04 -12.69
CA ALA A 85 6.25 -0.65 -12.84
C ALA A 85 4.76 -0.57 -13.27
N ALA A 86 4.10 0.53 -12.93
CA ALA A 86 2.70 0.79 -13.26
C ALA A 86 1.66 -0.23 -12.72
N SER A 87 2.03 -1.12 -11.79
CA SER A 87 1.10 -2.05 -11.14
C SER A 87 0.20 -1.41 -10.07
N GLY A 88 0.30 -0.11 -9.84
CA GLY A 88 -0.49 0.60 -8.83
C GLY A 88 0.01 0.42 -7.39
N LYS A 89 1.15 -0.24 -7.17
CA LYS A 89 1.68 -0.57 -5.84
C LYS A 89 1.94 0.63 -4.94
N THR A 90 2.29 1.79 -5.48
CA THR A 90 2.41 3.03 -4.71
C THR A 90 1.05 3.71 -4.58
N ALA A 91 0.34 3.92 -5.69
CA ALA A 91 -0.95 4.59 -5.73
C ALA A 91 -2.03 3.85 -4.92
N GLY A 92 -2.08 2.53 -4.97
CA GLY A 92 -3.03 1.73 -4.19
C GLY A 92 -2.71 1.77 -2.69
N PRO A 93 -1.75 0.98 -2.20
CA PRO A 93 -1.47 0.85 -0.77
C PRO A 93 -0.93 2.12 -0.12
N ALA A 94 0.13 2.74 -0.66
CA ALA A 94 0.83 3.81 0.06
C ALA A 94 0.01 5.10 0.16
N GLU A 95 -0.56 5.58 -0.95
CA GLU A 95 -1.41 6.78 -0.93
C GLU A 95 -2.70 6.55 -0.12
N SER A 96 -3.30 5.32 -0.19
CA SER A 96 -4.48 5.00 0.62
C SER A 96 -4.16 4.95 2.11
N TRP A 97 -3.00 4.40 2.46
CA TRP A 97 -2.56 4.36 3.85
C TRP A 97 -2.27 5.75 4.41
N LEU A 98 -1.65 6.62 3.60
CA LEU A 98 -1.48 8.03 3.99
C LEU A 98 -2.83 8.70 4.24
N LEU A 99 -3.80 8.54 3.33
CA LEU A 99 -5.12 9.14 3.49
C LEU A 99 -5.86 8.59 4.73
N GLN A 100 -5.79 7.29 4.98
CA GLN A 100 -6.34 6.65 6.18
C GLN A 100 -5.64 7.16 7.45
N THR A 101 -4.31 7.35 7.39
CA THR A 101 -3.53 7.93 8.50
C THR A 101 -3.99 9.34 8.81
N VAL A 102 -4.20 10.19 7.82
CA VAL A 102 -4.65 11.57 8.05
C VAL A 102 -6.07 11.62 8.60
N HIS A 103 -6.96 10.75 8.12
CA HIS A 103 -8.39 10.83 8.41
C HIS A 103 -8.82 10.02 9.65
N ALA A 104 -8.38 8.77 9.75
CA ALA A 104 -8.97 7.81 10.70
C ALA A 104 -8.03 7.32 11.80
N ASP A 105 -6.71 7.33 11.57
CA ASP A 105 -5.74 6.80 12.52
C ASP A 105 -4.44 7.62 12.52
N PRO A 106 -4.49 8.86 13.08
CA PRO A 106 -3.39 9.81 12.99
C PRO A 106 -2.09 9.30 13.62
N ALA A 107 -0.99 9.45 12.88
CA ALA A 107 0.35 9.09 13.31
C ALA A 107 1.41 9.86 12.51
N ASP A 108 2.61 9.96 13.05
CA ASP A 108 3.76 10.50 12.31
C ASP A 108 4.22 9.49 11.25
N VAL A 109 4.47 9.99 10.04
CA VAL A 109 4.88 9.21 8.87
C VAL A 109 6.18 9.75 8.28
N LEU A 110 7.12 8.88 7.96
CA LEU A 110 8.22 9.17 7.04
C LEU A 110 7.97 8.45 5.72
N TRP A 111 8.00 9.20 4.62
CA TRP A 111 7.91 8.64 3.27
C TRP A 111 9.24 8.87 2.56
N PHE A 112 9.97 7.79 2.34
CA PHE A 112 11.26 7.84 1.67
C PHE A 112 11.13 7.50 0.18
N MET A 113 11.88 8.23 -0.63
CA MET A 113 12.10 8.00 -2.05
C MET A 113 13.59 8.07 -2.36
N HIS A 114 14.00 7.67 -3.56
CA HIS A 114 15.42 7.54 -3.90
C HIS A 114 16.17 8.89 -4.02
N THR A 115 15.50 9.97 -4.45
CA THR A 115 16.13 11.31 -4.62
C THR A 115 15.23 12.45 -4.16
N SER A 116 15.81 13.63 -3.95
CA SER A 116 15.08 14.86 -3.62
C SER A 116 14.16 15.31 -4.77
N ASP A 117 14.60 15.15 -6.01
CA ASP A 117 13.82 15.53 -7.19
C ASP A 117 12.60 14.61 -7.34
N ALA A 118 12.78 13.31 -7.07
CA ALA A 118 11.67 12.36 -7.05
C ALA A 118 10.64 12.72 -5.96
N VAL A 119 11.10 13.09 -4.76
CA VAL A 119 10.24 13.58 -3.68
C VAL A 119 9.42 14.79 -4.13
N GLU A 120 10.07 15.83 -4.67
CA GLU A 120 9.40 17.05 -5.08
C GLU A 120 8.39 16.80 -6.21
N ALA A 121 8.79 16.07 -7.23
CA ALA A 121 7.94 15.71 -8.36
C ALA A 121 6.71 14.88 -7.90
N TYR A 122 6.91 13.89 -7.03
CA TYR A 122 5.83 13.03 -6.54
C TYR A 122 4.84 13.80 -5.66
N VAL A 123 5.34 14.60 -4.73
CA VAL A 123 4.48 15.40 -3.84
C VAL A 123 3.61 16.35 -4.66
N LYS A 124 4.19 17.10 -5.61
CA LYS A 124 3.45 18.05 -6.44
C LYS A 124 2.45 17.37 -7.39
N SER A 125 2.84 16.26 -8.00
CA SER A 125 2.01 15.61 -9.03
C SER A 125 0.98 14.64 -8.46
N ARG A 126 1.19 14.09 -7.27
CA ARG A 126 0.35 13.03 -6.70
C ARG A 126 -0.24 13.38 -5.35
N ILE A 127 0.60 13.76 -4.38
CA ILE A 127 0.16 13.94 -2.99
C ILE A 127 -0.70 15.20 -2.84
N GLU A 128 -0.25 16.35 -3.38
CA GLU A 128 -1.03 17.59 -3.29
C GLU A 128 -2.40 17.47 -3.97
N PRO A 129 -2.50 16.97 -5.22
CA PRO A 129 -3.79 16.74 -5.85
C PRO A 129 -4.68 15.72 -5.11
N MET A 130 -4.08 14.68 -4.51
CA MET A 130 -4.82 13.75 -3.69
C MET A 130 -5.41 14.44 -2.45
N LEU A 131 -4.63 15.23 -1.71
CA LEU A 131 -5.10 15.95 -0.53
C LEU A 131 -6.18 16.99 -0.89
N GLU A 132 -6.05 17.64 -2.04
CA GLU A 132 -7.07 18.58 -2.56
C GLU A 132 -8.37 17.86 -2.91
N ALA A 133 -8.29 16.73 -3.59
CA ALA A 133 -9.47 15.91 -3.92
C ALA A 133 -10.25 15.45 -2.67
N HIS A 134 -9.55 15.35 -1.54
CA HIS A 134 -10.12 14.92 -0.25
C HIS A 134 -10.32 16.07 0.74
N ALA A 135 -10.25 17.33 0.29
CA ALA A 135 -10.31 18.51 1.18
C ALA A 135 -11.58 18.54 2.07
N LYS A 136 -12.72 18.03 1.60
CA LYS A 136 -13.93 17.90 2.41
C LYS A 136 -13.82 16.87 3.52
N LEU A 137 -13.04 15.82 3.30
CA LEU A 137 -12.82 14.74 4.27
C LEU A 137 -11.79 15.12 5.34
N ILE A 138 -10.74 15.82 4.93
CA ILE A 138 -9.56 16.10 5.77
C ILE A 138 -9.36 17.59 6.07
N GLY A 139 -10.23 18.49 5.58
CA GLY A 139 -10.03 19.92 5.67
C GLY A 139 -9.80 20.43 7.08
N ASP A 140 -10.67 20.07 8.01
CA ASP A 140 -10.59 20.44 9.42
C ASP A 140 -9.48 19.67 10.18
N LEU A 141 -8.92 18.65 9.57
CA LEU A 141 -7.85 17.84 10.15
C LEU A 141 -6.46 18.38 9.78
N ARG A 142 -6.35 19.21 8.74
CA ARG A 142 -5.08 19.84 8.35
C ARG A 142 -4.72 20.93 9.36
N TYR A 143 -3.46 20.91 9.81
CA TYR A 143 -2.99 21.79 10.87
C TYR A 143 -1.62 22.38 10.57
N GLY A 144 -1.52 23.71 10.60
CA GLY A 144 -0.26 24.44 10.47
C GLY A 144 0.19 24.73 9.03
N ARG A 145 1.44 25.21 8.90
CA ARG A 145 2.05 25.50 7.60
C ARG A 145 2.62 24.25 6.97
N ASP A 146 2.21 23.98 5.75
CA ASP A 146 2.75 22.91 4.91
C ASP A 146 3.94 23.42 4.09
N SER A 147 4.87 22.52 3.79
CA SER A 147 5.88 22.66 2.76
C SER A 147 5.79 21.50 1.77
N VAL A 148 6.56 21.53 0.69
CA VAL A 148 6.63 20.37 -0.22
C VAL A 148 7.05 19.12 0.54
N ALA A 149 8.09 19.23 1.37
CA ALA A 149 8.64 18.10 2.11
C ALA A 149 7.83 17.68 3.35
N MET A 150 6.87 18.49 3.82
CA MET A 150 6.13 18.19 5.04
C MET A 150 4.68 18.64 4.94
N LYS A 151 3.75 17.74 5.27
CA LYS A 151 2.32 18.04 5.44
C LYS A 151 1.92 17.72 6.88
N ARG A 152 1.28 18.68 7.54
CA ARG A 152 0.83 18.56 8.93
C ARG A 152 -0.68 18.36 8.97
N PHE A 153 -1.12 17.54 9.90
CA PHE A 153 -2.53 17.29 10.16
C PHE A 153 -2.75 17.12 11.68
N ARG A 154 -3.99 17.13 12.08
CA ARG A 154 -4.31 16.96 13.49
C ARG A 154 -3.90 15.56 13.96
N GLY A 155 -3.00 15.50 14.94
CA GLY A 155 -2.49 14.26 15.53
C GLY A 155 -1.27 13.66 14.83
N GLY A 156 -0.69 14.33 13.79
CA GLY A 156 0.52 13.84 13.13
C GLY A 156 1.03 14.71 12.00
N ARG A 157 2.03 14.19 11.34
CA ARG A 157 2.63 14.79 10.13
C ARG A 157 3.15 13.70 9.21
N VAL A 158 3.29 14.01 7.94
CA VAL A 158 4.09 13.22 7.00
C VAL A 158 5.27 14.05 6.51
N GLU A 159 6.45 13.47 6.53
CA GLU A 159 7.67 14.02 5.96
C GLU A 159 8.08 13.18 4.75
N PHE A 160 8.19 13.84 3.60
CA PHE A 160 8.68 13.24 2.35
C PHE A 160 10.17 13.54 2.21
N LEU A 161 10.99 12.50 2.17
CA LEU A 161 12.45 12.64 2.30
C LEU A 161 13.16 11.77 1.25
N PRO A 162 14.30 12.23 0.72
CA PRO A 162 15.20 11.34 0.00
C PRO A 162 15.84 10.36 0.99
N PHE A 163 16.07 9.12 0.56
CA PHE A 163 16.74 8.13 1.41
C PHE A 163 18.25 8.39 1.45
N THR A 164 18.68 9.18 2.43
CA THR A 164 20.08 9.56 2.65
C THR A 164 20.46 9.40 4.11
N ALA A 165 21.76 9.32 4.42
CA ALA A 165 22.23 9.24 5.79
C ALA A 165 21.73 10.42 6.65
N SER A 166 21.73 11.63 6.10
CA SER A 166 21.27 12.85 6.80
C SER A 166 19.77 12.83 7.09
N SER A 167 18.95 12.31 6.18
CA SER A 167 17.50 12.21 6.34
C SER A 167 17.07 11.21 7.42
N LEU A 168 17.95 10.32 7.81
CA LEU A 168 17.69 9.30 8.83
C LEU A 168 18.06 9.77 10.25
N ILE A 169 18.80 10.86 10.40
CA ILE A 169 19.28 11.32 11.71
C ILE A 169 18.11 11.92 12.52
N ASN A 170 18.00 11.56 13.80
CA ASN A 170 17.00 12.07 14.76
C ASN A 170 15.55 11.92 14.30
N LYS A 171 15.24 10.83 13.58
CA LYS A 171 13.88 10.50 13.17
C LYS A 171 13.33 9.34 14.00
N HIS A 172 12.14 9.55 14.57
CA HIS A 172 11.38 8.51 15.27
C HIS A 172 9.90 8.67 14.91
N VAL A 173 9.29 7.62 14.36
CA VAL A 173 7.90 7.64 13.88
C VAL A 173 7.23 6.29 14.06
N GLN A 174 5.91 6.29 13.98
CA GLN A 174 5.13 5.06 13.98
C GLN A 174 5.08 4.40 12.61
N ARG A 175 5.10 5.18 11.53
CA ARG A 175 4.86 4.68 10.16
C ARG A 175 5.96 5.10 9.21
N ILE A 176 6.41 4.15 8.42
CA ILE A 176 7.42 4.38 7.37
C ILE A 176 6.90 3.83 6.05
N ILE A 177 7.00 4.63 5.00
CA ILE A 177 6.81 4.22 3.61
C ILE A 177 8.16 4.33 2.92
N ALA A 178 8.67 3.23 2.41
CA ALA A 178 9.92 3.12 1.67
C ALA A 178 9.57 2.76 0.23
N ASP A 179 9.42 3.79 -0.61
CA ASP A 179 9.02 3.66 -2.01
C ASP A 179 10.25 3.56 -2.91
N GLU A 180 10.16 2.72 -3.93
CA GLU A 180 11.27 2.37 -4.81
C GLU A 180 12.52 1.89 -4.03
N TYR A 181 12.27 0.94 -3.14
CA TYR A 181 13.25 0.42 -2.16
C TYR A 181 14.57 -0.04 -2.80
N ASP A 182 14.54 -0.66 -3.99
CA ASP A 182 15.73 -1.15 -4.68
C ASP A 182 16.52 -0.04 -5.38
N ALA A 183 15.93 1.15 -5.54
CA ALA A 183 16.61 2.31 -6.12
C ALA A 183 17.42 3.13 -5.11
N TYR A 184 17.43 2.75 -3.84
CA TYR A 184 18.23 3.42 -2.81
C TYR A 184 19.72 3.16 -3.01
N ASP A 185 20.56 4.14 -2.64
CA ASP A 185 22.01 4.05 -2.78
C ASP A 185 22.57 2.83 -2.00
N PRO A 186 23.15 1.83 -2.67
CA PRO A 186 23.73 0.65 -2.02
C PRO A 186 24.88 0.98 -1.05
N ALA A 187 25.53 2.13 -1.21
CA ALA A 187 26.60 2.57 -0.31
C ALA A 187 26.12 2.84 1.12
N LEU A 188 24.80 3.08 1.31
CA LEU A 188 24.21 3.23 2.63
C LEU A 188 24.02 1.92 3.38
N GLY A 189 24.15 0.78 2.71
CA GLY A 189 23.92 -0.55 3.25
C GLY A 189 22.47 -1.01 3.10
N ASP A 190 22.05 -1.98 3.93
CA ASP A 190 20.70 -2.55 3.87
C ASP A 190 19.67 -1.57 4.46
N PRO A 191 18.72 -1.07 3.65
CA PRO A 191 17.76 -0.06 4.12
C PRO A 191 16.94 -0.50 5.32
N ILE A 192 16.57 -1.79 5.45
CA ILE A 192 15.76 -2.26 6.59
C ILE A 192 16.50 -2.09 7.92
N GLN A 193 17.85 -2.26 7.92
CA GLN A 193 18.67 -2.07 9.10
C GLN A 193 18.72 -0.60 9.53
N LEU A 194 18.57 0.31 8.59
CA LEU A 194 18.53 1.75 8.84
C LEU A 194 17.14 2.24 9.25
N LEU A 195 16.08 1.63 8.73
CA LEU A 195 14.70 2.02 9.00
C LEU A 195 14.15 1.49 10.32
N ASN A 196 14.50 0.25 10.70
CA ASN A 196 13.98 -0.37 11.92
C ASN A 196 14.24 0.44 13.20
N PRO A 197 15.44 1.00 13.44
CA PRO A 197 15.67 1.83 14.62
C PRO A 197 14.77 3.09 14.67
N ARG A 198 14.29 3.59 13.54
CA ARG A 198 13.46 4.80 13.45
C ARG A 198 12.03 4.57 13.90
N ARG A 199 11.57 3.32 13.90
CA ARG A 199 10.23 2.93 14.33
C ARG A 199 10.19 2.13 15.63
N GLN A 200 11.35 1.80 16.20
CA GLN A 200 11.46 0.93 17.38
C GLN A 200 10.71 1.47 18.60
N ALA A 201 10.70 2.79 18.80
CA ALA A 201 10.02 3.42 19.92
C ALA A 201 8.48 3.24 19.89
N ALA A 202 7.91 2.99 18.74
CA ALA A 202 6.47 2.74 18.60
C ALA A 202 6.06 1.28 18.89
N GLY A 203 7.02 0.39 19.10
CA GLY A 203 6.76 -1.01 19.47
C GLY A 203 5.83 -1.72 18.49
N ALA A 204 4.79 -2.38 19.02
CA ALA A 204 3.82 -3.15 18.23
C ALA A 204 2.93 -2.29 17.30
N ASP A 205 2.85 -0.98 17.55
CA ASP A 205 2.08 -0.06 16.69
C ASP A 205 2.88 0.45 15.50
N SER A 206 4.17 0.08 15.42
CA SER A 206 5.01 0.47 14.30
C SER A 206 4.65 -0.30 13.03
N ARG A 207 4.69 0.39 11.89
CA ARG A 207 4.44 -0.21 10.56
C ARG A 207 5.44 0.32 9.54
N LEU A 208 5.91 -0.60 8.68
CA LEU A 208 6.75 -0.27 7.53
C LEU A 208 6.10 -0.85 6.28
N LEU A 209 5.92 -0.02 5.27
CA LEU A 209 5.56 -0.41 3.92
C LEU A 209 6.78 -0.23 3.02
N ALA A 210 7.30 -1.31 2.46
CA ALA A 210 8.36 -1.29 1.46
C ALA A 210 7.80 -1.69 0.09
N ILE A 211 8.07 -0.88 -0.92
CA ILE A 211 7.55 -1.06 -2.27
C ILE A 211 8.69 -0.97 -3.26
N SER A 212 8.81 -1.92 -4.17
CA SER A 212 9.76 -1.81 -5.28
C SER A 212 9.41 -2.68 -6.48
N HIS A 213 9.95 -2.29 -7.62
CA HIS A 213 10.32 -3.21 -8.67
C HIS A 213 11.57 -3.97 -8.21
N PRO A 214 11.75 -5.28 -8.52
CA PRO A 214 12.90 -6.04 -8.06
C PRO A 214 14.14 -5.80 -8.96
N ASP A 215 14.68 -4.58 -8.94
CA ASP A 215 15.79 -4.15 -9.81
C ASP A 215 17.13 -4.82 -9.46
N LEU A 216 17.28 -5.27 -8.21
CA LEU A 216 18.48 -5.98 -7.76
C LEU A 216 18.47 -7.47 -8.12
N GLY A 217 17.52 -7.87 -8.96
CA GLY A 217 17.38 -9.20 -9.52
C GLY A 217 16.43 -10.11 -8.73
N VAL A 218 15.97 -11.14 -9.42
CA VAL A 218 15.07 -12.19 -8.89
C VAL A 218 15.75 -13.55 -9.07
N PRO A 219 16.81 -13.85 -8.32
CA PRO A 219 17.41 -15.16 -8.42
C PRO A 219 16.56 -16.16 -7.63
N ILE A 220 15.57 -16.76 -8.31
CA ILE A 220 14.59 -17.70 -7.73
C ILE A 220 15.26 -18.88 -7.02
N THR A 221 16.42 -19.28 -7.53
CA THR A 221 17.21 -20.39 -6.98
C THR A 221 18.15 -19.96 -5.85
N MET A 222 18.26 -18.65 -5.59
CA MET A 222 19.16 -18.13 -4.56
C MET A 222 18.50 -18.22 -3.19
N PRO A 223 19.18 -18.75 -2.17
CA PRO A 223 18.62 -18.84 -0.83
C PRO A 223 18.35 -17.44 -0.24
N PRO A 224 17.37 -17.31 0.68
CA PRO A 224 16.90 -16.03 1.21
C PRO A 224 18.00 -15.10 1.72
N GLU A 225 19.03 -15.64 2.34
CA GLU A 225 20.17 -14.91 2.90
C GLU A 225 21.06 -14.25 1.83
N ARG A 226 21.00 -14.71 0.60
CA ARG A 226 21.70 -14.12 -0.56
C ARG A 226 20.85 -13.17 -1.39
N GLN A 227 19.55 -13.14 -1.15
CA GLN A 227 18.66 -12.19 -1.78
C GLN A 227 19.01 -10.76 -1.33
N ARG A 228 18.71 -9.78 -2.19
CA ARG A 228 18.98 -8.36 -1.93
C ARG A 228 17.70 -7.55 -2.09
N GLY A 229 17.72 -6.32 -1.59
CA GLY A 229 16.66 -5.35 -1.76
C GLY A 229 15.30 -5.88 -1.32
N ILE A 230 14.28 -5.54 -2.10
CA ILE A 230 12.88 -5.91 -1.82
C ILE A 230 12.68 -7.44 -1.84
N MET A 231 13.41 -8.16 -2.69
CA MET A 231 13.34 -9.62 -2.75
C MET A 231 13.83 -10.29 -1.47
N ARG A 232 14.78 -9.68 -0.76
CA ARG A 232 15.21 -10.18 0.56
C ARG A 232 14.10 -10.00 1.61
N LEU A 233 13.38 -8.88 1.60
CA LEU A 233 12.24 -8.70 2.49
C LEU A 233 11.15 -9.73 2.19
N TYR A 234 10.83 -9.93 0.91
CA TYR A 234 9.87 -10.94 0.47
C TYR A 234 10.30 -12.35 0.88
N ALA A 235 11.54 -12.75 0.63
CA ALA A 235 12.06 -14.10 0.95
C ALA A 235 11.99 -14.43 2.46
N ASN A 236 12.08 -13.39 3.32
CA ASN A 236 11.99 -13.52 4.78
C ASN A 236 10.59 -13.23 5.34
N SER A 237 9.57 -13.19 4.49
CA SER A 237 8.17 -12.95 4.84
C SER A 237 7.32 -14.21 4.82
N ASP A 238 6.02 -14.08 4.95
CA ASP A 238 5.03 -15.15 4.68
C ASP A 238 4.88 -15.48 3.18
N ARG A 239 5.53 -14.73 2.30
CA ARG A 239 5.70 -14.99 0.87
C ARG A 239 4.39 -15.27 0.14
N ARG A 240 3.45 -14.34 0.20
CA ARG A 240 2.18 -14.42 -0.53
C ARG A 240 2.42 -14.27 -2.03
N THR A 241 1.93 -15.22 -2.82
CA THR A 241 1.92 -15.18 -4.28
C THR A 241 0.51 -15.04 -4.81
N TRP A 242 0.36 -14.31 -5.93
CA TRP A 242 -0.94 -14.10 -6.56
C TRP A 242 -1.26 -15.25 -7.51
N TRP A 243 -2.45 -15.86 -7.36
CA TRP A 243 -2.90 -16.98 -8.16
C TRP A 243 -4.15 -16.62 -8.94
N TRP A 244 -4.20 -17.03 -10.20
CA TRP A 244 -5.30 -16.82 -11.11
C TRP A 244 -6.01 -18.12 -11.45
N PRO A 245 -7.36 -18.15 -11.56
CA PRO A 245 -8.06 -19.24 -12.19
C PRO A 245 -7.86 -19.15 -13.72
N CYS A 246 -7.63 -20.29 -14.37
CA CYS A 246 -7.64 -20.35 -15.82
C CYS A 246 -9.06 -20.07 -16.35
N PRO A 247 -9.26 -19.16 -17.31
CA PRO A 247 -10.59 -18.81 -17.80
C PRO A 247 -11.29 -19.96 -18.55
N HIS A 248 -10.54 -21.00 -18.95
CA HIS A 248 -11.05 -22.11 -19.72
C HIS A 248 -11.29 -23.37 -18.90
N CYS A 249 -10.40 -23.71 -17.97
CA CYS A 249 -10.50 -24.93 -17.18
C CYS A 249 -10.70 -24.72 -15.69
N GLY A 250 -10.68 -23.47 -15.21
CA GLY A 250 -10.85 -23.14 -13.78
C GLY A 250 -9.62 -23.35 -12.90
N ALA A 251 -8.64 -24.14 -13.32
CA ALA A 251 -7.50 -24.51 -12.50
C ALA A 251 -6.66 -23.29 -12.12
N PHE A 252 -6.33 -23.17 -10.82
CA PHE A 252 -5.52 -22.05 -10.29
C PHE A 252 -4.04 -22.26 -10.59
N SER A 253 -3.40 -21.21 -11.10
CA SER A 253 -1.96 -21.15 -11.40
C SER A 253 -1.45 -19.73 -11.22
N SER A 254 -0.13 -19.55 -11.15
CA SER A 254 0.50 -18.24 -10.89
C SER A 254 1.54 -17.94 -11.97
N PRO A 255 1.67 -16.67 -12.42
CA PRO A 255 2.75 -16.28 -13.31
C PRO A 255 4.11 -16.19 -12.57
N ASN A 256 4.08 -16.17 -11.23
CA ASN A 256 5.28 -15.96 -10.43
C ASN A 256 6.27 -17.10 -10.58
N PRO A 257 7.55 -16.77 -10.77
CA PRO A 257 8.62 -17.77 -10.80
C PRO A 257 8.69 -18.54 -9.48
N GLY A 258 9.02 -19.84 -9.56
CA GLY A 258 9.17 -20.70 -8.37
C GLY A 258 7.88 -21.30 -7.82
N THR A 259 6.72 -20.99 -8.39
CA THR A 259 5.47 -21.68 -8.06
C THR A 259 5.38 -23.03 -8.77
N ALA A 260 4.80 -24.04 -8.10
CA ALA A 260 4.69 -25.38 -8.64
C ALA A 260 3.82 -25.45 -9.92
N ARG A 261 2.79 -24.59 -10.02
CA ARG A 261 1.93 -24.44 -11.19
C ARG A 261 2.16 -23.07 -11.83
N ARG A 262 3.37 -22.87 -12.38
CA ARG A 262 3.74 -21.63 -13.06
C ARG A 262 3.12 -21.53 -14.43
N MET A 263 2.39 -20.45 -14.71
CA MET A 263 1.98 -20.08 -16.06
C MET A 263 3.21 -19.80 -16.93
N LEU A 264 3.19 -20.26 -18.17
CA LEU A 264 4.26 -20.01 -19.12
C LEU A 264 3.85 -18.87 -20.05
N LEU A 265 4.77 -17.96 -20.29
CA LEU A 265 4.63 -16.96 -21.34
C LEU A 265 5.10 -17.59 -22.66
N ASP A 266 4.19 -17.66 -23.62
CA ASP A 266 4.45 -18.16 -24.98
C ASP A 266 4.47 -16.98 -25.94
N TYR A 267 5.55 -16.84 -26.70
CA TYR A 267 5.74 -15.77 -27.68
C TYR A 267 6.81 -16.19 -28.71
N PRO A 268 6.77 -15.68 -29.94
CA PRO A 268 7.77 -15.96 -30.95
C PRO A 268 9.10 -15.25 -30.63
N GLU A 269 10.11 -16.00 -30.18
CA GLU A 269 11.39 -15.46 -29.66
C GLU A 269 12.18 -14.63 -30.69
N ASP A 270 12.10 -15.00 -31.98
CA ASP A 270 12.86 -14.37 -33.07
C ASP A 270 12.05 -13.35 -33.90
N ALA A 271 10.85 -12.99 -33.43
CA ALA A 271 9.98 -12.06 -34.15
C ALA A 271 10.25 -10.59 -33.77
N PRO A 272 9.89 -9.64 -34.66
CA PRO A 272 9.88 -8.22 -34.32
C PRO A 272 8.98 -7.93 -33.09
N LEU A 273 9.31 -6.87 -32.33
CA LEU A 273 8.63 -6.56 -31.05
C LEU A 273 7.12 -6.40 -31.21
N ASP A 274 6.65 -5.80 -32.29
CA ASP A 274 5.23 -5.64 -32.61
C ASP A 274 4.50 -6.98 -32.85
N ALA A 275 5.15 -7.96 -33.45
CA ALA A 275 4.63 -9.31 -33.59
C ALA A 275 4.63 -10.04 -32.22
N VAL A 276 5.68 -9.88 -31.42
CA VAL A 276 5.73 -10.43 -30.05
C VAL A 276 4.59 -9.87 -29.20
N GLU A 277 4.34 -8.56 -29.23
CA GLU A 277 3.25 -7.93 -28.49
C GLU A 277 1.85 -8.45 -28.91
N GLN A 278 1.66 -8.74 -30.20
CA GLN A 278 0.38 -9.25 -30.71
C GLN A 278 0.17 -10.74 -30.45
N GLU A 279 1.23 -11.52 -30.42
CA GLU A 279 1.17 -12.98 -30.33
C GLU A 279 1.47 -13.52 -28.93
N ALA A 280 1.97 -12.67 -28.00
CA ALA A 280 2.27 -13.11 -26.64
C ALA A 280 0.99 -13.53 -25.89
N ARG A 281 1.03 -14.72 -25.29
CA ARG A 281 -0.08 -15.32 -24.56
C ARG A 281 0.43 -16.13 -23.38
N LEU A 282 -0.44 -16.40 -22.43
CA LEU A 282 -0.13 -17.28 -21.30
C LEU A 282 -0.63 -18.69 -21.59
N LEU A 283 0.14 -19.69 -21.15
CA LEU A 283 -0.26 -21.08 -21.18
C LEU A 283 -0.56 -21.57 -19.76
N CYS A 284 -1.74 -22.15 -19.59
CA CYS A 284 -2.14 -22.82 -18.37
C CYS A 284 -1.29 -24.09 -18.18
N PRO A 285 -0.55 -24.22 -17.06
CA PRO A 285 0.33 -25.37 -16.85
C PRO A 285 -0.41 -26.67 -16.55
N VAL A 286 -1.73 -26.62 -16.25
CA VAL A 286 -2.53 -27.79 -15.88
C VAL A 286 -3.09 -28.49 -17.12
N ASN A 287 -3.75 -27.73 -18.02
CA ASN A 287 -4.44 -28.30 -19.15
C ASN A 287 -3.99 -27.72 -20.51
N GLY A 288 -2.88 -26.97 -20.54
CA GLY A 288 -2.34 -26.39 -21.78
C GLY A 288 -3.25 -25.34 -22.45
N CYS A 289 -4.24 -24.79 -21.73
CA CYS A 289 -5.14 -23.78 -22.29
C CYS A 289 -4.37 -22.52 -22.64
N VAL A 290 -4.64 -21.97 -23.82
CA VAL A 290 -4.12 -20.66 -24.25
C VAL A 290 -4.96 -19.57 -23.62
N ILE A 291 -4.33 -18.62 -22.96
CA ILE A 291 -4.98 -17.51 -22.25
C ILE A 291 -4.55 -16.21 -22.91
N GLU A 292 -5.51 -15.49 -23.47
CA GLU A 292 -5.31 -14.20 -24.11
C GLU A 292 -5.44 -13.04 -23.10
N ASP A 293 -4.85 -11.87 -23.38
CA ASP A 293 -4.84 -10.69 -22.51
C ASP A 293 -6.25 -10.22 -22.11
N GLY A 294 -7.24 -10.39 -22.99
CA GLY A 294 -8.63 -10.03 -22.70
C GLY A 294 -9.23 -10.68 -21.45
N HIS A 295 -8.68 -11.81 -21.00
CA HIS A 295 -9.12 -12.51 -19.79
C HIS A 295 -8.51 -11.92 -18.49
N ARG A 296 -7.49 -11.07 -18.58
CA ARG A 296 -6.71 -10.58 -17.44
C ARG A 296 -7.58 -9.95 -16.32
N HIS A 297 -8.55 -9.13 -16.69
CA HIS A 297 -9.41 -8.48 -15.70
C HIS A 297 -10.23 -9.50 -14.90
N ALA A 298 -10.92 -10.41 -15.59
CA ALA A 298 -11.74 -11.46 -14.94
C ALA A 298 -10.89 -12.38 -14.05
N MET A 299 -9.70 -12.77 -14.52
CA MET A 299 -8.74 -13.57 -13.76
C MET A 299 -8.27 -12.84 -12.50
N ASN A 300 -7.98 -11.53 -12.59
CA ASN A 300 -7.61 -10.73 -11.42
C ASN A 300 -8.76 -10.62 -10.41
N VAL A 301 -9.98 -10.38 -10.85
CA VAL A 301 -11.15 -10.30 -9.95
C VAL A 301 -11.37 -11.61 -9.18
N ALA A 302 -11.14 -12.74 -9.84
CA ALA A 302 -11.26 -14.07 -9.24
C ALA A 302 -9.96 -14.56 -8.56
N GLY A 303 -8.87 -13.81 -8.66
CA GLY A 303 -7.55 -14.18 -8.12
C GLY A 303 -7.51 -14.30 -6.59
N ARG A 304 -6.51 -15.01 -6.08
CA ARG A 304 -6.30 -15.25 -4.65
C ARG A 304 -4.85 -15.10 -4.26
N TRP A 305 -4.61 -14.53 -3.08
CA TRP A 305 -3.31 -14.59 -2.42
C TRP A 305 -3.15 -15.93 -1.69
N VAL A 306 -2.01 -16.57 -1.86
CA VAL A 306 -1.64 -17.82 -1.21
C VAL A 306 -0.29 -17.64 -0.53
N CYS A 307 -0.24 -17.87 0.79
CA CYS A 307 0.98 -17.77 1.59
C CYS A 307 1.88 -18.99 1.41
N ALA A 308 3.16 -18.84 1.76
CA ALA A 308 4.01 -20.01 1.91
C ALA A 308 3.48 -20.93 3.02
N GLY A 309 3.45 -22.22 2.77
CA GLY A 309 2.85 -23.24 3.65
C GLY A 309 1.38 -23.50 3.37
N GLU A 310 0.74 -22.67 2.56
CA GLU A 310 -0.60 -22.90 2.03
C GLU A 310 -0.55 -23.51 0.63
N SER A 311 -1.65 -24.10 0.22
CA SER A 311 -1.91 -24.59 -1.14
C SER A 311 -3.31 -24.16 -1.58
N ILE A 312 -3.50 -24.05 -2.88
CA ILE A 312 -4.80 -23.74 -3.49
C ILE A 312 -5.24 -24.90 -4.38
N ASP A 313 -6.49 -25.31 -4.25
CA ASP A 313 -7.07 -26.36 -5.09
C ASP A 313 -7.56 -25.81 -6.44
N GLU A 314 -8.24 -26.66 -7.21
CA GLU A 314 -8.79 -26.28 -8.54
C GLU A 314 -10.01 -25.35 -8.39
N ASP A 315 -10.73 -25.44 -7.28
CA ASP A 315 -11.91 -24.63 -6.97
C ASP A 315 -11.55 -23.28 -6.31
N GLY A 316 -10.25 -23.04 -6.04
CA GLY A 316 -9.77 -21.81 -5.43
C GLY A 316 -9.83 -21.78 -3.91
N HIS A 317 -10.02 -22.93 -3.26
CA HIS A 317 -9.96 -23.03 -1.81
C HIS A 317 -8.50 -23.07 -1.36
N VAL A 318 -8.14 -22.15 -0.48
CA VAL A 318 -6.83 -22.09 0.15
C VAL A 318 -6.86 -22.96 1.40
N THR A 319 -5.91 -23.90 1.49
CA THR A 319 -5.78 -24.85 2.61
C THR A 319 -4.33 -24.88 3.11
N GLY A 320 -4.12 -25.39 4.32
CA GLY A 320 -2.80 -25.40 4.95
C GLY A 320 -2.66 -24.34 6.02
N ALA A 321 -1.45 -24.14 6.52
CA ALA A 321 -1.15 -23.12 7.52
C ALA A 321 -0.07 -22.19 6.97
N PRO A 322 -0.29 -20.87 6.98
CA PRO A 322 0.70 -19.92 6.51
C PRO A 322 1.96 -19.98 7.39
N VAL A 323 3.11 -19.77 6.79
CA VAL A 323 4.35 -19.58 7.53
C VAL A 323 4.21 -18.32 8.40
N PHE A 324 4.41 -18.49 9.70
CA PHE A 324 4.35 -17.35 10.62
C PHE A 324 5.45 -16.34 10.30
N SER A 325 5.06 -15.10 10.09
CA SER A 325 5.99 -13.98 9.91
C SER A 325 5.34 -12.68 10.38
N ARG A 326 6.13 -11.75 10.91
CA ARG A 326 5.72 -10.37 11.15
C ARG A 326 5.86 -9.50 9.90
N THR A 327 6.34 -10.08 8.82
CA THR A 327 6.42 -9.45 7.51
C THR A 327 5.46 -10.14 6.56
N ALA A 328 4.49 -9.39 6.03
CA ALA A 328 3.64 -9.83 4.94
C ALA A 328 4.30 -9.44 3.61
N GLY A 329 4.66 -10.43 2.80
CA GLY A 329 5.30 -10.21 1.50
C GLY A 329 4.36 -10.57 0.36
N PHE A 330 4.23 -9.69 -0.60
CA PHE A 330 3.32 -9.82 -1.74
C PHE A 330 4.11 -9.75 -3.05
N TRP A 331 3.97 -10.76 -3.90
CA TRP A 331 4.63 -10.83 -5.20
C TRP A 331 3.80 -11.48 -6.29
#